data_dea5c7db4d459ba304b3eb008347a356
#
_entry.id   dea5c7db4d459ba304b3eb008347a356
#
_cell.length_a   1.000
_cell.length_b   1.000
_cell.length_c   1.000
_cell.angle_alpha   90.00
_cell.angle_beta   90.00
_cell.angle_gamma   90.00
#
_symmetry.space_group_name_H-M   'P 1'
#
loop_
_entity.id
_entity.type
_entity.pdbx_description
1 polymer ?
#
loop_
_entity_poly.entity_id
_entity_poly.type
_entity_poly.pdbx_seq_one_letter_code
_entity_poly.pdbx_strand_id
1 'polypeptide(L)'
;MNRQYIFWGHSDPPHCEWHIIPNTPEDRATAIQAGATAFSTVNFSAPPEKGKPEPTRFGDLILDFDSKDDPKTAIMELIYFVEWLSSEYTVNTRFLQYWISGGKGCHLLIP
;
A
#
# COMPACT_ATOMS: atom_id res chain seq x y z
N MET A 1 -23.04 -2.19 -5.86
CA MET A 1 -21.69 -1.89 -5.43
C MET A 1 -20.82 -1.56 -6.62
N ASN A 2 -20.07 -0.47 -6.53
CA ASN A 2 -19.15 -0.09 -7.59
C ASN A 2 -17.95 -1.05 -7.59
N ARG A 3 -17.60 -1.51 -8.78
CA ARG A 3 -16.42 -2.37 -8.95
C ARG A 3 -15.16 -1.58 -8.62
N GLN A 4 -14.22 -2.22 -7.93
CA GLN A 4 -12.93 -1.65 -7.61
C GLN A 4 -11.84 -2.39 -8.40
N TYR A 5 -10.73 -1.72 -8.64
CA TYR A 5 -9.62 -2.25 -9.42
C TYR A 5 -8.32 -2.13 -8.65
N ILE A 6 -7.45 -3.08 -8.84
CA ILE A 6 -6.11 -3.11 -8.23
C ILE A 6 -5.06 -3.46 -9.29
N PHE A 7 -3.82 -3.17 -8.97
CA PHE A 7 -2.68 -3.65 -9.76
C PHE A 7 -2.16 -4.97 -9.20
N TRP A 8 -1.69 -5.83 -10.09
CA TRP A 8 -0.87 -6.97 -9.70
C TRP A 8 0.41 -6.99 -10.53
N GLY A 9 1.46 -7.59 -10.00
CA GLY A 9 2.73 -7.67 -10.68
C GLY A 9 3.60 -8.80 -10.17
N HIS A 10 4.75 -8.97 -10.83
CA HIS A 10 5.82 -9.84 -10.39
C HIS A 10 6.87 -9.01 -9.65
N SER A 11 7.40 -9.57 -8.56
CA SER A 11 8.46 -8.91 -7.80
C SER A 11 9.85 -9.16 -8.37
N ASP A 12 10.00 -10.03 -9.37
CA ASP A 12 11.30 -10.42 -9.91
C ASP A 12 11.79 -9.47 -11.00
N PRO A 13 12.89 -8.70 -10.74
CA PRO A 13 13.51 -7.91 -11.79
C PRO A 13 14.06 -8.83 -12.91
N PRO A 14 14.18 -8.34 -14.18
CA PRO A 14 13.97 -6.96 -14.61
C PRO A 14 12.57 -6.66 -15.13
N HIS A 15 11.63 -7.58 -15.01
CA HIS A 15 10.32 -7.50 -15.68
C HIS A 15 9.18 -7.22 -14.70
N CYS A 16 9.23 -6.05 -14.06
CA CYS A 16 8.13 -5.60 -13.19
C CYS A 16 7.04 -4.96 -14.06
N GLU A 17 6.22 -5.77 -14.71
CA GLU A 17 5.03 -5.28 -15.36
C GLU A 17 3.85 -5.31 -14.40
N TRP A 18 3.12 -4.21 -14.35
CA TRP A 18 1.92 -4.10 -13.54
C TRP A 18 0.68 -4.25 -14.42
N HIS A 19 -0.22 -5.11 -13.98
CA HIS A 19 -1.48 -5.38 -14.67
C HIS A 19 -2.63 -4.92 -13.80
N ILE A 20 -3.73 -4.50 -14.43
CA ILE A 20 -4.92 -4.02 -13.73
C ILE A 20 -6.00 -5.08 -13.83
N ILE A 21 -6.62 -5.40 -12.69
CA ILE A 21 -7.73 -6.35 -12.61
C ILE A 21 -8.81 -5.80 -11.69
N PRO A 22 -10.05 -6.25 -11.84
CA PRO A 22 -11.07 -6.03 -10.82
C PRO A 22 -10.63 -6.68 -9.51
N ASN A 23 -10.89 -6.01 -8.39
CA ASN A 23 -10.51 -6.51 -7.07
C ASN A 23 -11.57 -7.49 -6.56
N THR A 24 -11.57 -8.68 -7.10
CA THR A 24 -12.43 -9.79 -6.68
C THR A 24 -11.58 -11.00 -6.30
N PRO A 25 -12.07 -11.88 -5.42
CA PRO A 25 -11.33 -13.12 -5.11
C PRO A 25 -11.01 -13.95 -6.36
N GLU A 26 -11.93 -14.01 -7.31
CA GLU A 26 -11.76 -14.79 -8.56
C GLU A 26 -10.65 -14.20 -9.43
N ASP A 27 -10.65 -12.89 -9.61
CA ASP A 27 -9.64 -12.22 -10.43
C ASP A 27 -8.26 -12.29 -9.76
N ARG A 28 -8.19 -12.17 -8.44
CA ARG A 28 -6.93 -12.35 -7.71
C ARG A 28 -6.39 -13.77 -7.85
N ALA A 29 -7.26 -14.77 -7.74
CA ALA A 29 -6.86 -16.17 -7.94
C ALA A 29 -6.31 -16.41 -9.34
N THR A 30 -6.96 -15.85 -10.37
CA THR A 30 -6.49 -15.94 -11.75
C THR A 30 -5.13 -15.26 -11.91
N ALA A 31 -4.93 -14.10 -11.28
CA ALA A 31 -3.65 -13.40 -11.31
C ALA A 31 -2.54 -14.24 -10.66
N ILE A 32 -2.82 -14.88 -9.53
CA ILE A 32 -1.85 -15.75 -8.86
C ILE A 32 -1.45 -16.91 -9.78
N GLN A 33 -2.39 -17.53 -10.48
CA GLN A 33 -2.10 -18.58 -11.44
C GLN A 33 -1.26 -18.06 -12.62
N ALA A 34 -1.43 -16.80 -12.99
CA ALA A 34 -0.63 -16.14 -14.03
C ALA A 34 0.75 -15.69 -13.53
N GLY A 35 1.05 -15.87 -12.25
CA GLY A 35 2.36 -15.58 -11.68
C GLY A 35 2.44 -14.33 -10.81
N ALA A 36 1.32 -13.78 -10.37
CA ALA A 36 1.32 -12.61 -9.48
C ALA A 36 2.03 -12.93 -8.17
N THR A 37 2.96 -12.07 -7.78
CA THR A 37 3.67 -12.12 -6.50
C THR A 37 3.35 -10.92 -5.61
N ALA A 38 2.68 -9.91 -6.18
CA ALA A 38 2.34 -8.69 -5.45
C ALA A 38 1.01 -8.12 -5.94
N PHE A 39 0.27 -7.53 -5.02
CA PHE A 39 -0.94 -6.77 -5.32
C PHE A 39 -0.80 -5.37 -4.72
N SER A 40 -1.38 -4.37 -5.36
CA SER A 40 -1.41 -3.02 -4.79
C SER A 40 -2.37 -2.96 -3.60
N THR A 41 -2.03 -2.13 -2.63
CA THR A 41 -2.89 -1.87 -1.48
C THR A 41 -3.95 -0.82 -1.78
N VAL A 42 -3.74 -0.04 -2.83
CA VAL A 42 -4.64 1.01 -3.27
C VAL A 42 -5.65 0.44 -4.24
N ASN A 43 -6.91 0.79 -4.03
CA ASN A 43 -8.01 0.47 -4.94
C ASN A 43 -8.37 1.69 -5.78
N PHE A 44 -8.82 1.45 -6.99
CA PHE A 44 -9.26 2.50 -7.92
C PHE A 44 -10.72 2.30 -8.29
N SER A 45 -11.44 3.40 -8.49
CA SER A 45 -12.85 3.37 -8.91
C SER A 45 -13.03 2.91 -10.36
N ALA A 46 -11.97 3.02 -11.17
CA ALA A 46 -11.93 2.59 -12.57
C ALA A 46 -10.49 2.26 -12.93
N PRO A 47 -10.23 1.48 -13.99
CA PRO A 47 -8.85 1.22 -14.43
C PRO A 47 -8.15 2.54 -14.79
N PRO A 48 -6.97 2.85 -14.19
CA PRO A 48 -6.17 4.00 -14.62
C PRO A 48 -5.73 3.85 -16.06
N GLU A 49 -5.86 4.92 -16.84
CA GLU A 49 -5.48 4.95 -18.25
C GLU A 49 -4.56 6.14 -18.51
N LYS A 50 -3.49 5.90 -19.28
CA LYS A 50 -2.54 6.94 -19.66
C LYS A 50 -3.24 8.02 -20.48
N GLY A 51 -3.01 9.28 -20.12
CA GLY A 51 -3.59 10.43 -20.81
C GLY A 51 -5.01 10.81 -20.39
N LYS A 52 -5.60 10.08 -19.44
CA LYS A 52 -6.91 10.38 -18.86
C LYS A 52 -6.78 10.84 -17.41
N PRO A 53 -7.79 11.58 -16.89
CA PRO A 53 -7.80 11.92 -15.47
C PRO A 53 -7.71 10.69 -14.59
N GLU A 54 -6.96 10.78 -13.50
CA GLU A 54 -6.78 9.67 -12.58
C GLU A 54 -8.10 9.34 -11.88
N PRO A 55 -8.48 8.05 -11.79
CA PRO A 55 -9.67 7.67 -11.05
C PRO A 55 -9.48 7.86 -9.55
N THR A 56 -10.59 7.87 -8.82
CA THR A 56 -10.56 7.98 -7.36
C THR A 56 -9.81 6.79 -6.77
N ARG A 57 -8.89 7.09 -5.85
CA ARG A 57 -8.17 6.09 -5.06
C ARG A 57 -8.82 5.95 -3.69
N PHE A 58 -8.85 4.75 -3.17
CA PHE A 58 -9.31 4.48 -1.81
C PHE A 58 -8.70 3.20 -1.26
N GLY A 59 -8.87 3.00 0.02
CA GLY A 59 -8.29 1.89 0.77
C GLY A 59 -7.38 2.39 1.88
N ASP A 60 -6.64 1.47 2.47
CA ASP A 60 -5.72 1.77 3.56
C ASP A 60 -4.54 2.59 3.06
N LEU A 61 -4.10 3.53 3.88
CA LEU A 61 -2.88 4.29 3.60
C LEU A 61 -1.70 3.60 4.28
N ILE A 62 -0.70 3.25 3.48
CA ILE A 62 0.53 2.65 4.01
C ILE A 62 1.67 3.64 3.81
N LEU A 63 2.36 3.94 4.90
CA LEU A 63 3.53 4.81 4.93
C LEU A 63 4.76 3.99 5.25
N ASP A 64 5.84 4.27 4.55
CA ASP A 64 7.13 3.61 4.71
C ASP A 64 8.12 4.58 5.35
N PHE A 65 8.68 4.20 6.49
CA PHE A 65 9.72 4.96 7.20
C PHE A 65 11.02 4.19 7.05
N ASP A 66 12.01 4.80 6.45
CA ASP A 66 13.26 4.13 6.11
C ASP A 66 14.46 4.99 6.54
N SER A 67 15.50 4.32 7.04
CA SER A 67 16.77 4.95 7.37
C SER A 67 17.90 4.00 6.99
N LYS A 68 18.83 4.48 6.16
CA LYS A 68 19.95 3.68 5.68
C LYS A 68 20.93 3.31 6.79
N ASP A 69 21.14 4.23 7.73
CA ASP A 69 22.23 4.13 8.69
C ASP A 69 21.79 3.65 10.07
N ASP A 70 20.55 3.93 10.44
CA ASP A 70 20.04 3.59 11.77
C ASP A 70 18.53 3.30 11.75
N PRO A 71 18.14 2.02 11.82
CA PRO A 71 16.72 1.64 11.87
C PRO A 71 15.95 2.29 13.02
N LYS A 72 16.62 2.63 14.14
CA LYS A 72 15.99 3.32 15.26
C LYS A 72 15.47 4.69 14.87
N THR A 73 16.16 5.40 13.97
CA THR A 73 15.71 6.69 13.48
C THR A 73 14.36 6.56 12.75
N ALA A 74 14.19 5.53 11.92
CA ALA A 74 12.92 5.28 11.23
C ALA A 74 11.79 5.00 12.24
N ILE A 75 12.05 4.22 13.27
CA ILE A 75 11.07 3.92 14.32
C ILE A 75 10.69 5.19 15.08
N MET A 76 11.66 6.02 15.42
CA MET A 76 11.40 7.29 16.09
C MET A 76 10.56 8.23 15.23
N GLU A 77 10.84 8.32 13.95
CA GLU A 77 10.05 9.12 13.00
C GLU A 77 8.62 8.62 12.91
N LEU A 78 8.42 7.31 12.90
CA LEU A 78 7.07 6.73 12.92
C LEU A 78 6.32 7.12 14.19
N ILE A 79 6.96 7.02 15.34
CA ILE A 79 6.36 7.38 16.64
C ILE A 79 5.97 8.86 16.64
N TYR A 80 6.86 9.75 16.22
CA TYR A 80 6.57 11.18 16.13
C TYR A 80 5.42 11.47 15.16
N PHE A 81 5.39 10.76 14.04
CA PHE A 81 4.30 10.91 13.07
C PHE A 81 2.96 10.49 13.68
N VAL A 82 2.90 9.38 14.40
CA VAL A 82 1.67 8.91 15.05
C VAL A 82 1.21 9.91 16.13
N GLU A 83 2.13 10.44 16.91
CA GLU A 83 1.81 11.47 17.90
C GLU A 83 1.25 12.75 17.24
N TRP A 84 1.89 13.21 16.17
CA TRP A 84 1.41 14.34 15.38
C TRP A 84 0.03 14.07 14.80
N LEU A 85 -0.16 12.90 14.19
CA LEU A 85 -1.42 12.52 13.59
C LEU A 85 -2.55 12.52 14.62
N SER A 86 -2.28 12.01 15.82
CA SER A 86 -3.25 11.96 16.92
C SER A 86 -3.60 13.33 17.46
N SER A 87 -2.67 14.29 17.42
CA SER A 87 -2.91 15.66 17.92
C SER A 87 -3.63 16.53 16.89
N GLU A 88 -3.37 16.34 15.60
CA GLU A 88 -3.91 17.18 14.54
C GLU A 88 -5.23 16.64 13.96
N TYR A 89 -5.44 15.35 14.03
CA TYR A 89 -6.61 14.69 13.45
C TYR A 89 -7.26 13.75 14.45
N THR A 90 -8.56 13.58 14.34
CA THR A 90 -9.30 12.61 15.16
C THR A 90 -9.08 11.20 14.61
N VAL A 91 -7.93 10.62 14.93
CA VAL A 91 -7.57 9.26 14.52
C VAL A 91 -7.60 8.34 15.73
N ASN A 92 -8.30 7.21 15.60
CA ASN A 92 -8.28 6.19 16.63
C ASN A 92 -7.03 5.33 16.48
N THR A 93 -6.04 5.58 17.36
CA THR A 93 -4.74 4.89 17.31
C THR A 93 -4.84 3.38 17.50
N ARG A 94 -5.97 2.87 18.03
CA ARG A 94 -6.21 1.44 18.19
C ARG A 94 -6.31 0.69 16.86
N PHE A 95 -6.65 1.38 15.77
CA PHE A 95 -6.77 0.78 14.45
C PHE A 95 -5.52 0.94 13.60
N LEU A 96 -4.53 1.70 14.06
CA LEU A 96 -3.25 1.80 13.39
C LEU A 96 -2.48 0.49 13.53
N GLN A 97 -1.89 0.04 12.43
CA GLN A 97 -1.02 -1.14 12.43
C GLN A 97 0.38 -0.72 11.99
N TYR A 98 1.38 -1.24 12.67
CA TYR A 98 2.76 -0.97 12.31
C TYR A 98 3.61 -2.23 12.51
N TRP A 99 4.63 -2.35 11.67
CA TRP A 99 5.54 -3.48 11.71
C TRP A 99 6.91 -3.05 11.24
N ILE A 100 7.92 -3.79 11.67
CA ILE A 100 9.30 -3.56 11.26
C ILE A 100 9.52 -4.31 9.95
N SER A 101 9.95 -3.59 8.92
CA SER A 101 10.35 -4.21 7.66
C SER A 101 11.80 -4.67 7.80
N GLY A 102 12.04 -5.93 7.62
CA GLY A 102 13.29 -6.69 7.79
C GLY A 102 14.66 -6.09 7.54
N GLY A 103 14.98 -4.87 7.91
CA GLY A 103 16.33 -4.34 7.78
C GLY A 103 16.51 -2.87 8.08
N LYS A 104 15.79 -1.98 7.41
CA LYS A 104 16.13 -0.55 7.46
C LYS A 104 15.01 0.35 7.93
N GLY A 105 13.82 -0.17 8.18
CA GLY A 105 12.71 0.70 8.48
C GLY A 105 11.50 -0.01 9.05
N CYS A 106 10.38 0.69 8.99
CA CYS A 106 9.11 0.23 9.49
C CYS A 106 7.98 0.81 8.66
N HIS A 107 6.82 0.19 8.77
CA HIS A 107 5.63 0.56 8.01
C HIS A 107 4.51 0.92 8.95
N LEU A 108 3.69 1.89 8.56
CA LEU A 108 2.49 2.28 9.26
C LEU A 108 1.30 2.13 8.31
N LEU A 109 0.27 1.41 8.76
CA LEU A 109 -0.99 1.29 8.04
C LEU A 109 -2.05 2.10 8.75
N ILE A 110 -2.67 3.01 8.01
CA ILE A 110 -3.80 3.82 8.46
C ILE A 110 -5.03 3.34 7.69
N PRO A 111 -5.97 2.68 8.36
CA PRO A 111 -7.16 2.16 7.70
C PRO A 111 -8.04 3.25 7.10
#